data_9cba93a0dcaf532969b0a5a5d0665053
#
_entry.id   9cba93a0dcaf532969b0a5a5d0665053
#
_cell.length_a   1.000
_cell.length_b   1.000
_cell.length_c   1.000
_cell.angle_alpha   90.00
_cell.angle_beta   90.00
_cell.angle_gamma   90.00
#
_symmetry.space_group_name_H-M   'P 1'
#
loop_
_entity.id
_entity.type
_entity.pdbx_description
1 polymer ?
#
loop_
_entity_poly.entity_id
_entity_poly.type
_entity_poly.pdbx_seq_one_letter_code
_entity_poly.pdbx_strand_id
1 'polypeptide(L)'
;RGDLTAAYMKKALKKAVGLGLPDTRSVQINGDRGVAWMSPDELLLLCPYDQVSDTIDMLTKCFGSNHTLAVNVSDARAVFRISGAHSRDVLAKLAPVDLSPATFTPGMIRRTRLAQVPAAFWIEEGDSFRLVCFRSVAQYVYDLLKIAAQPGSAPVFYSAKP
;
A
#
# COMPACT_ATOMS: atom_id res chain seq x y z
N ARG A 1 7.63 -12.49 3.15
CA ARG A 1 7.14 -13.06 4.42
C ARG A 1 8.30 -13.63 5.23
N GLY A 2 8.16 -13.63 6.56
CA GLY A 2 9.13 -14.17 7.49
C GLY A 2 9.04 -13.50 8.85
N ASP A 3 10.00 -13.79 9.73
CA ASP A 3 10.10 -13.11 11.02
C ASP A 3 10.60 -11.67 10.84
N LEU A 4 9.69 -10.69 10.92
CA LEU A 4 10.00 -9.28 10.75
C LEU A 4 10.86 -8.71 11.90
N THR A 5 10.94 -9.38 13.04
CA THR A 5 11.75 -8.93 14.18
C THR A 5 13.22 -9.29 14.03
N ALA A 6 13.51 -10.26 13.18
CA ALA A 6 14.85 -10.80 12.99
C ALA A 6 15.82 -9.80 12.35
N ALA A 7 17.06 -9.80 12.82
CA ALA A 7 18.11 -8.90 12.35
C ALA A 7 18.40 -9.05 10.84
N TYR A 8 18.32 -10.29 10.31
CA TYR A 8 18.53 -10.53 8.88
C TYR A 8 17.48 -9.84 8.02
N MET A 9 16.23 -9.74 8.47
CA MET A 9 15.15 -9.06 7.75
C MET A 9 15.47 -7.57 7.58
N LYS A 10 15.84 -6.89 8.66
CA LYS A 10 16.22 -5.46 8.63
C LYS A 10 17.41 -5.22 7.70
N LYS A 11 18.42 -6.09 7.76
CA LYS A 11 19.60 -6.01 6.88
C LYS A 11 19.24 -6.22 5.41
N ALA A 12 18.35 -7.20 5.13
CA ALA A 12 17.91 -7.51 3.78
C ALA A 12 17.15 -6.34 3.16
N LEU A 13 16.20 -5.75 3.89
CA LEU A 13 15.43 -4.57 3.43
C LEU A 13 16.35 -3.39 3.13
N LYS A 14 17.26 -3.06 4.05
CA LYS A 14 18.19 -1.95 3.85
C LYS A 14 19.04 -2.13 2.60
N LYS A 15 19.48 -3.37 2.33
CA LYS A 15 20.29 -3.69 1.16
C LYS A 15 19.48 -3.72 -0.14
N ALA A 16 18.28 -4.28 -0.11
CA ALA A 16 17.48 -4.50 -1.32
C ALA A 16 16.73 -3.24 -1.80
N VAL A 17 16.18 -2.47 -0.87
CA VAL A 17 15.34 -1.30 -1.21
C VAL A 17 15.83 0.02 -0.58
N GLY A 18 16.90 0.00 0.20
CA GLY A 18 17.46 1.20 0.85
C GLY A 18 16.65 1.71 2.05
N LEU A 19 15.58 1.02 2.42
CA LEU A 19 14.65 1.40 3.49
C LEU A 19 14.75 0.46 4.68
N GLY A 20 14.27 0.93 5.83
CA GLY A 20 14.18 0.11 7.05
C GLY A 20 12.89 -0.70 7.11
N LEU A 21 12.74 -1.43 8.22
CA LEU A 21 11.47 -2.07 8.56
C LEU A 21 10.49 -0.97 9.01
N PRO A 22 9.31 -0.84 8.37
CA PRO A 22 8.30 0.10 8.83
C PRO A 22 7.66 -0.38 10.14
N ASP A 23 7.14 0.56 10.91
CA ASP A 23 6.33 0.25 12.08
C ASP A 23 5.01 -0.42 11.67
N THR A 24 4.33 -1.01 12.65
CA THR A 24 3.01 -1.62 12.45
C THR A 24 2.03 -0.61 11.83
N ARG A 25 1.36 -1.00 10.75
CA ARG A 25 0.40 -0.17 10.00
C ARG A 25 1.02 1.08 9.38
N SER A 26 2.31 1.04 9.08
CA SER A 26 2.99 2.14 8.40
C SER A 26 3.57 1.72 7.05
N VAL A 27 3.90 2.71 6.25
CA VAL A 27 4.56 2.59 4.96
C VAL A 27 5.69 3.60 4.88
N GLN A 28 6.83 3.18 4.37
CA GLN A 28 7.95 4.06 4.05
C GLN A 28 8.09 4.12 2.53
N ILE A 29 8.14 5.30 1.97
CA ILE A 29 8.34 5.55 0.54
C ILE A 29 9.57 6.46 0.38
N ASN A 30 10.41 6.12 -0.59
CA ASN A 30 11.53 6.95 -1.01
C ASN A 30 11.66 6.86 -2.54
N GLY A 31 11.20 7.87 -3.23
CA GLY A 31 11.11 7.88 -4.69
C GLY A 31 10.19 6.76 -5.19
N ASP A 32 10.72 5.91 -6.04
CA ASP A 32 10.03 4.76 -6.65
C ASP A 32 10.08 3.47 -5.81
N ARG A 33 10.73 3.52 -4.64
CA ARG A 33 10.87 2.38 -3.73
C ARG A 33 10.05 2.57 -2.47
N GLY A 34 9.53 1.46 -1.95
CA GLY A 34 8.76 1.50 -0.73
C GLY A 34 8.71 0.17 0.01
N VAL A 35 8.39 0.25 1.30
CA VAL A 35 8.12 -0.90 2.16
C VAL A 35 6.85 -0.62 2.94
N ALA A 36 5.83 -1.43 2.72
CA ALA A 36 4.54 -1.34 3.39
C ALA A 36 4.34 -2.53 4.33
N TRP A 37 3.96 -2.26 5.57
CA TRP A 37 3.60 -3.30 6.53
C TRP A 37 2.21 -3.87 6.20
N MET A 38 2.13 -5.16 5.92
CA MET A 38 0.87 -5.81 5.56
C MET A 38 0.31 -6.68 6.69
N SER A 39 1.18 -7.38 7.43
CA SER A 39 0.83 -8.19 8.60
C SER A 39 2.08 -8.41 9.46
N PRO A 40 1.97 -9.01 10.65
CA PRO A 40 3.13 -9.27 11.50
C PRO A 40 4.25 -10.09 10.85
N ASP A 41 3.94 -10.83 9.78
CA ASP A 41 4.86 -11.68 9.02
C ASP A 41 5.01 -11.29 7.54
N GLU A 42 4.36 -10.18 7.09
CA GLU A 42 4.26 -9.84 5.67
C GLU A 42 4.56 -8.37 5.41
N LEU A 43 5.42 -8.13 4.43
CA LEU A 43 5.67 -6.82 3.85
C LEU A 43 5.32 -6.83 2.36
N LEU A 44 4.85 -5.70 1.85
CA LEU A 44 4.79 -5.42 0.41
C LEU A 44 5.93 -4.47 0.07
N LEU A 45 6.84 -4.92 -0.80
CA LEU A 45 7.91 -4.09 -1.33
C LEU A 45 7.49 -3.47 -2.65
N LEU A 46 7.82 -2.22 -2.83
CA LEU A 46 7.64 -1.47 -4.07
C LEU A 46 9.02 -1.17 -4.65
N CYS A 47 9.19 -1.41 -5.92
CA CYS A 47 10.41 -1.06 -6.67
C CYS A 47 10.06 -0.94 -8.17
N PRO A 48 10.94 -0.36 -9.01
CA PRO A 48 10.77 -0.38 -10.45
C PRO A 48 10.60 -1.81 -10.98
N TYR A 49 9.73 -1.97 -11.98
CA TYR A 49 9.35 -3.28 -12.51
C TYR A 49 10.55 -4.07 -13.09
N ASP A 50 11.45 -3.38 -13.77
CA ASP A 50 12.68 -3.92 -14.32
C ASP A 50 13.71 -4.38 -13.27
N GLN A 51 13.57 -3.93 -12.02
CA GLN A 51 14.46 -4.26 -10.91
C GLN A 51 13.90 -5.34 -9.97
N VAL A 52 12.70 -5.86 -10.24
CA VAL A 52 12.03 -6.83 -9.36
C VAL A 52 12.86 -8.10 -9.21
N SER A 53 13.39 -8.64 -10.32
CA SER A 53 14.22 -9.86 -10.30
C SER A 53 15.46 -9.70 -9.44
N ASP A 54 16.22 -8.64 -9.66
CA ASP A 54 17.44 -8.35 -8.92
C ASP A 54 17.16 -8.11 -7.43
N THR A 55 16.03 -7.46 -7.12
CA THR A 55 15.58 -7.23 -5.75
C THR A 55 15.28 -8.55 -5.03
N ILE A 56 14.59 -9.48 -5.70
CA ILE A 56 14.30 -10.82 -5.15
C ILE A 56 15.57 -11.62 -4.93
N ASP A 57 16.48 -11.61 -5.90
CA ASP A 57 17.77 -12.31 -5.78
C ASP A 57 18.59 -11.78 -4.61
N MET A 58 18.61 -10.47 -4.43
CA MET A 58 19.30 -9.82 -3.32
C MET A 58 18.66 -10.19 -1.96
N LEU A 59 17.33 -10.19 -1.87
CA LEU A 59 16.61 -10.61 -0.68
C LEU A 59 16.92 -12.07 -0.34
N THR A 60 16.82 -12.96 -1.32
CA THR A 60 17.06 -14.40 -1.16
C THR A 60 18.49 -14.67 -0.68
N LYS A 61 19.47 -14.00 -1.25
CA LYS A 61 20.87 -14.07 -0.78
C LYS A 61 21.03 -13.59 0.66
N CYS A 62 20.31 -12.53 1.05
CA CYS A 62 20.37 -12.01 2.42
C CYS A 62 19.65 -12.91 3.44
N PHE A 63 18.61 -13.60 3.01
CA PHE A 63 17.86 -14.51 3.87
C PHE A 63 18.59 -15.82 4.16
N GLY A 64 19.42 -16.30 3.21
CA GLY A 64 20.17 -17.55 3.36
C GLY A 64 19.24 -18.74 3.63
N SER A 65 19.49 -19.48 4.70
CA SER A 65 18.70 -20.65 5.11
C SER A 65 17.53 -20.31 6.07
N ASN A 66 17.28 -19.04 6.34
CA ASN A 66 16.17 -18.66 7.21
C ASN A 66 14.82 -18.94 6.54
N HIS A 67 13.82 -19.30 7.34
CA HIS A 67 12.47 -19.56 6.86
C HIS A 67 11.78 -18.26 6.41
N THR A 68 11.89 -17.97 5.12
CA THR A 68 11.41 -16.73 4.49
C THR A 68 10.91 -16.99 3.08
N LEU A 69 10.08 -16.09 2.59
CA LEU A 69 9.57 -16.10 1.21
C LEU A 69 9.66 -14.68 0.63
N ALA A 70 10.41 -14.52 -0.47
CA ALA A 70 10.34 -13.37 -1.36
C ALA A 70 9.80 -13.83 -2.72
N VAL A 71 8.75 -13.21 -3.20
CA VAL A 71 8.08 -13.59 -4.45
C VAL A 71 7.58 -12.36 -5.19
N ASN A 72 7.71 -12.39 -6.52
CA ASN A 72 7.14 -11.37 -7.40
C ASN A 72 5.62 -11.50 -7.42
N VAL A 73 4.93 -10.44 -7.01
CA VAL A 73 3.46 -10.33 -7.04
C VAL A 73 2.97 -9.21 -7.95
N SER A 74 3.83 -8.65 -8.80
CA SER A 74 3.51 -7.52 -9.68
C SER A 74 2.28 -7.79 -10.53
N ASP A 75 2.21 -8.98 -11.16
CA ASP A 75 1.09 -9.35 -12.01
C ASP A 75 -0.11 -9.93 -11.26
N ALA A 76 0.06 -10.20 -9.96
CA ALA A 76 -1.02 -10.64 -9.07
C ALA A 76 -1.75 -9.47 -8.38
N ARG A 77 -1.25 -8.25 -8.55
CA ARG A 77 -1.82 -7.04 -7.94
C ARG A 77 -2.22 -6.02 -9.00
N ALA A 78 -3.20 -5.18 -8.65
CA ALA A 78 -3.52 -3.95 -9.34
C ALA A 78 -3.29 -2.78 -8.37
N VAL A 79 -2.77 -1.68 -8.90
CA VAL A 79 -2.48 -0.46 -8.15
C VAL A 79 -3.28 0.68 -8.76
N PHE A 80 -4.01 1.41 -7.93
CA PHE A 80 -4.76 2.61 -8.32
C PHE A 80 -4.21 3.83 -7.59
N ARG A 81 -4.24 4.96 -8.27
CA ARG A 81 -4.03 6.26 -7.67
C ARG A 81 -5.37 7.00 -7.63
N ILE A 82 -5.73 7.52 -6.45
CA ILE A 82 -6.94 8.29 -6.21
C ILE A 82 -6.47 9.66 -5.75
N SER A 83 -6.76 10.70 -6.53
CA SER A 83 -6.29 12.06 -6.26
C SER A 83 -7.40 13.09 -6.47
N GLY A 84 -7.26 14.25 -5.86
CA GLY A 84 -8.21 15.35 -5.93
C GLY A 84 -8.78 15.71 -4.56
N ALA A 85 -9.44 16.84 -4.48
CA ALA A 85 -9.93 17.43 -3.22
C ALA A 85 -10.87 16.51 -2.42
N HIS A 86 -11.53 15.56 -3.07
CA HIS A 86 -12.50 14.64 -2.44
C HIS A 86 -12.01 13.20 -2.33
N SER A 87 -10.70 12.95 -2.48
CA SER A 87 -10.13 11.59 -2.45
C SER A 87 -10.44 10.85 -1.14
N ARG A 88 -10.40 11.53 -0.01
CA ARG A 88 -10.79 10.98 1.31
C ARG A 88 -12.27 10.61 1.36
N ASP A 89 -13.14 11.48 0.88
CA ASP A 89 -14.58 11.26 0.84
C ASP A 89 -14.94 10.08 -0.06
N VAL A 90 -14.28 9.96 -1.20
CA VAL A 90 -14.47 8.81 -2.12
C VAL A 90 -14.14 7.50 -1.43
N LEU A 91 -12.99 7.42 -0.76
CA LEU A 91 -12.58 6.21 -0.04
C LEU A 91 -13.45 5.93 1.19
N ALA A 92 -13.91 6.96 1.90
CA ALA A 92 -14.77 6.82 3.08
C ALA A 92 -16.13 6.17 2.76
N LYS A 93 -16.64 6.33 1.54
CA LYS A 93 -17.86 5.62 1.10
C LYS A 93 -17.67 4.11 0.99
N LEU A 94 -16.42 3.66 0.80
CA LEU A 94 -16.11 2.31 0.34
C LEU A 94 -15.38 1.48 1.39
N ALA A 95 -14.65 2.13 2.31
CA ALA A 95 -13.83 1.47 3.31
C ALA A 95 -14.27 1.83 4.74
N PRO A 96 -14.36 0.86 5.66
CA PRO A 96 -14.74 1.09 7.05
C PRO A 96 -13.54 1.59 7.87
N VAL A 97 -12.99 2.73 7.47
CA VAL A 97 -11.80 3.35 8.06
C VAL A 97 -12.07 4.82 8.32
N ASP A 98 -11.68 5.32 9.47
CA ASP A 98 -11.64 6.76 9.71
C ASP A 98 -10.51 7.38 8.88
N LEU A 99 -10.90 8.15 7.88
CA LEU A 99 -10.01 8.84 6.94
C LEU A 99 -9.86 10.33 7.25
N SER A 100 -10.29 10.76 8.45
CA SER A 100 -10.10 12.15 8.88
C SER A 100 -8.61 12.55 8.83
N PRO A 101 -8.29 13.80 8.45
CA PRO A 101 -6.90 14.26 8.37
C PRO A 101 -6.12 14.13 9.68
N ALA A 102 -6.82 14.19 10.82
CA ALA A 102 -6.21 14.01 12.14
C ALA A 102 -5.86 12.54 12.46
N THR A 103 -6.62 11.59 11.90
CA THR A 103 -6.50 10.15 12.24
C THR A 103 -5.71 9.36 11.20
N PHE A 104 -5.82 9.73 9.92
CA PHE A 104 -5.12 9.05 8.83
C PHE A 104 -4.18 10.01 8.11
N THR A 105 -2.90 9.92 8.47
CA THR A 105 -1.84 10.82 8.01
C THR A 105 -0.86 10.12 7.06
N PRO A 106 -0.04 10.88 6.31
CA PRO A 106 1.05 10.31 5.50
C PRO A 106 1.94 9.36 6.31
N GLY A 107 2.40 8.29 5.68
CA GLY A 107 3.16 7.22 6.32
C GLY A 107 2.30 6.12 6.97
N MET A 108 1.00 6.33 7.08
CA MET A 108 0.08 5.29 7.54
C MET A 108 -0.47 4.45 6.39
N ILE A 109 -0.63 3.15 6.63
CA ILE A 109 -1.32 2.22 5.73
C ILE A 109 -2.50 1.57 6.46
N ARG A 110 -3.56 1.30 5.72
CA ARG A 110 -4.65 0.43 6.19
C ARG A 110 -4.82 -0.74 5.22
N ARG A 111 -4.73 -1.94 5.77
CA ARG A 111 -5.17 -3.17 5.11
C ARG A 111 -6.58 -3.47 5.59
N THR A 112 -7.53 -3.37 4.70
CA THR A 112 -8.95 -3.44 5.02
C THR A 112 -9.71 -4.02 3.83
N ARG A 113 -11.00 -3.79 3.75
CA ARG A 113 -11.80 -4.06 2.57
C ARG A 113 -12.26 -2.76 1.90
N LEU A 114 -12.36 -2.80 0.59
CA LEU A 114 -13.03 -1.79 -0.22
C LEU A 114 -14.35 -2.41 -0.71
N ALA A 115 -15.48 -1.98 -0.13
CA ALA A 115 -16.74 -2.70 -0.24
C ALA A 115 -16.58 -4.20 0.13
N GLN A 116 -16.58 -5.11 -0.83
CA GLN A 116 -16.52 -6.55 -0.60
C GLN A 116 -15.13 -7.17 -0.83
N VAL A 117 -14.15 -6.41 -1.32
CA VAL A 117 -12.84 -6.97 -1.69
C VAL A 117 -11.73 -6.51 -0.75
N PRO A 118 -10.75 -7.38 -0.45
CA PRO A 118 -9.57 -7.02 0.30
C PRO A 118 -8.74 -5.97 -0.46
N ALA A 119 -8.35 -4.91 0.25
CA ALA A 119 -7.49 -3.86 -0.28
C ALA A 119 -6.54 -3.33 0.79
N ALA A 120 -5.46 -2.71 0.36
CA ALA A 120 -4.60 -1.90 1.20
C ALA A 120 -4.41 -0.53 0.56
N PHE A 121 -4.39 0.52 1.36
CA PHE A 121 -4.14 1.86 0.84
C PHE A 121 -3.38 2.73 1.84
N TRP A 122 -2.69 3.71 1.30
CA TRP A 122 -1.93 4.71 2.06
C TRP A 122 -1.97 6.06 1.36
N ILE A 123 -1.62 7.11 2.08
CA ILE A 123 -1.50 8.46 1.53
C ILE A 123 -0.11 8.66 0.96
N GLU A 124 -0.06 9.21 -0.24
CA GLU A 124 1.12 9.84 -0.84
C GLU A 124 1.08 11.36 -0.55
N GLU A 125 1.63 12.17 -1.43
CA GLU A 125 1.60 13.62 -1.27
C GLU A 125 0.20 14.21 -1.52
N GLY A 126 -0.16 15.24 -0.78
CA GLY A 126 -1.33 16.09 -1.04
C GLY A 126 -2.67 15.36 -1.06
N ASP A 127 -2.95 14.47 -0.11
CA ASP A 127 -4.18 13.67 -0.07
C ASP A 127 -4.40 12.77 -1.30
N SER A 128 -3.34 12.47 -2.02
CA SER A 128 -3.35 11.44 -3.04
C SER A 128 -3.18 10.08 -2.38
N PHE A 129 -4.05 9.12 -2.71
CA PHE A 129 -3.99 7.77 -2.17
C PHE A 129 -3.47 6.81 -3.21
N ARG A 130 -2.62 5.87 -2.76
CA ARG A 130 -2.33 4.66 -3.49
C ARG A 130 -3.10 3.51 -2.88
N LEU A 131 -3.80 2.76 -3.72
CA LEU A 131 -4.61 1.61 -3.34
C LEU A 131 -4.13 0.38 -4.10
N VAL A 132 -3.98 -0.73 -3.38
CA VAL A 132 -3.57 -2.03 -3.93
C VAL A 132 -4.66 -3.05 -3.64
N CYS A 133 -5.04 -3.82 -4.66
CA CYS A 133 -5.94 -4.96 -4.55
C CYS A 133 -5.43 -6.15 -5.36
N PHE A 134 -6.13 -7.29 -5.33
CA PHE A 134 -5.85 -8.40 -6.23
C PHE A 134 -6.20 -8.07 -7.69
N ARG A 135 -5.38 -8.51 -8.62
CA ARG A 135 -5.59 -8.31 -10.06
C ARG A 135 -6.94 -8.84 -10.55
N SER A 136 -7.36 -9.98 -10.01
CA SER A 136 -8.62 -10.64 -10.38
C SER A 136 -9.87 -9.79 -10.12
N VAL A 137 -9.81 -8.82 -9.23
CA VAL A 137 -10.92 -7.92 -8.89
C VAL A 137 -10.66 -6.48 -9.36
N ALA A 138 -9.63 -6.25 -10.15
CA ALA A 138 -9.20 -4.90 -10.54
C ALA A 138 -10.31 -4.13 -11.28
N GLN A 139 -11.02 -4.76 -12.21
CA GLN A 139 -12.11 -4.12 -12.93
C GLN A 139 -13.25 -3.71 -11.99
N TYR A 140 -13.66 -4.60 -11.09
CA TYR A 140 -14.66 -4.28 -10.08
C TYR A 140 -14.24 -3.07 -9.21
N VAL A 141 -12.99 -3.05 -8.74
CA VAL A 141 -12.46 -1.94 -7.94
C VAL A 141 -12.45 -0.64 -8.74
N TYR A 142 -12.03 -0.69 -10.01
CA TYR A 142 -12.03 0.49 -10.88
C TYR A 142 -13.44 1.07 -11.04
N ASP A 143 -14.43 0.22 -11.37
CA ASP A 143 -15.81 0.65 -11.57
C ASP A 143 -16.42 1.20 -10.28
N LEU A 144 -16.13 0.58 -9.15
CA LEU A 144 -16.56 1.03 -7.83
C LEU A 144 -15.99 2.43 -7.49
N LEU A 145 -14.68 2.63 -7.71
CA LEU A 145 -14.03 3.92 -7.49
C LEU A 145 -14.59 4.99 -8.45
N LYS A 146 -14.80 4.64 -9.72
CA LYS A 146 -15.39 5.53 -10.72
C LYS A 146 -16.79 6.00 -10.33
N ILE A 147 -17.64 5.10 -9.86
CA ILE A 147 -18.99 5.42 -9.37
C ILE A 147 -18.90 6.31 -8.12
N ALA A 148 -18.05 5.95 -7.18
CA ALA A 148 -17.89 6.72 -5.94
C ALA A 148 -17.32 8.13 -6.16
N ALA A 149 -16.59 8.34 -7.26
CA ALA A 149 -15.96 9.61 -7.61
C ALA A 149 -16.80 10.47 -8.58
N GLN A 150 -18.04 10.09 -8.89
CA GLN A 150 -18.89 10.87 -9.80
C GLN A 150 -19.11 12.30 -9.27
N PRO A 151 -19.11 13.31 -10.14
CA PRO A 151 -19.42 14.68 -9.76
C PRO A 151 -20.73 14.79 -8.97
N GLY A 152 -20.73 15.60 -7.91
CA GLY A 152 -21.91 15.75 -7.04
C GLY A 152 -22.17 14.61 -6.06
N SER A 153 -21.38 13.53 -6.11
CA SER A 153 -21.57 12.37 -5.21
C SER A 153 -20.72 12.44 -3.94
N ALA A 154 -19.78 13.39 -3.83
CA ALA A 154 -18.93 13.54 -2.65
C ALA A 154 -19.77 13.97 -1.43
N PRO A 155 -19.68 13.29 -0.28
CA PRO A 155 -20.39 13.69 0.92
C PRO A 155 -19.82 15.00 1.54
N VAL A 156 -18.68 15.47 1.06
CA VAL A 156 -17.99 16.70 1.53
C VAL A 156 -17.76 16.65 3.05
N PHE A 157 -17.44 15.47 3.56
CA PHE A 157 -17.27 15.25 4.99
C PHE A 157 -15.87 15.65 5.46
N TYR A 158 -14.86 15.30 4.66
CA TYR A 158 -13.45 15.60 4.97
C TYR A 158 -12.87 16.76 4.15
N SER A 159 -13.52 17.15 3.08
CA SER A 159 -13.08 18.29 2.28
C SER A 159 -13.29 19.59 3.04
N ALA A 160 -12.36 20.51 2.94
CA ALA A 160 -12.57 21.86 3.44
C ALA A 160 -13.82 22.44 2.78
N LYS A 161 -14.75 22.97 3.57
CA LYS A 161 -15.84 23.79 3.02
C LYS A 161 -15.21 24.95 2.26
N PRO A 162 -15.69 25.28 1.07
CA PRO A 162 -15.19 26.41 0.30
C PRO A 162 -15.30 27.72 1.07
#